data_c6d1341e3cbb7f3d8d8992e51f5c6414
#
_entry.id   c6d1341e3cbb7f3d8d8992e51f5c6414
#
_cell.length_a   1.000
_cell.length_b   1.000
_cell.length_c   1.000
_cell.angle_alpha   90.00
_cell.angle_beta   90.00
_cell.angle_gamma   90.00
#
_symmetry.space_group_name_H-M   'P 1'
#
loop_
_entity.id
_entity.type
_entity.pdbx_description
1 polymer ?
#
loop_
_entity_poly.entity_id
_entity_poly.type
_entity_poly.pdbx_seq_one_letter_code
_entity_poly.pdbx_strand_id
1 'polypeptide(L)'
;MTFANCYEDRTRADAYATLEFKNTYHLAYRDIPAILAEHVSGGRSVDFGCGTGRSTRFLRQLGFEVTGVDIAEDMICKARELDPSGDYRLIPNAPGDNLSALQAGTYDLVLAVFTFDNIAGHENKVRILRGLGRFLNPEGKLVLIVSRPEIYTHEWGSFSTKDFPENQAAKSGDKVRIIVTDHADRRPVEDILWTDEAYREVFEEAQLRLVRKYEPLGREEEPYRWVSELRIAPWAVYVVECA
;
A
#
# COMPACT_ATOMS: atom_id res chain seq x y z
N MET A 1 -19.72 -5.96 9.02
CA MET A 1 -18.88 -5.30 10.03
C MET A 1 -18.30 -4.07 9.39
N THR A 2 -18.58 -2.90 9.92
CA THR A 2 -17.97 -1.64 9.48
C THR A 2 -16.51 -1.65 9.87
N PHE A 3 -15.64 -1.39 8.94
CA PHE A 3 -14.21 -1.20 9.17
C PHE A 3 -14.03 -0.01 10.12
N ALA A 4 -13.36 -0.19 11.26
CA ALA A 4 -12.85 0.94 12.01
C ALA A 4 -11.59 1.44 11.27
N ASN A 5 -11.75 2.49 10.48
CA ASN A 5 -10.65 3.11 9.77
C ASN A 5 -9.85 3.95 10.77
N CYS A 6 -8.65 3.50 11.13
CA CYS A 6 -7.78 4.23 12.04
C CYS A 6 -7.30 5.59 11.46
N TYR A 7 -7.62 5.90 10.22
CA TYR A 7 -7.28 7.12 9.49
C TYR A 7 -8.39 8.17 9.43
N GLU A 8 -9.56 7.91 10.06
CA GLU A 8 -10.64 8.89 10.22
C GLU A 8 -10.33 9.89 11.37
N ASP A 9 -9.16 10.56 11.27
CA ASP A 9 -8.70 11.56 12.26
C ASP A 9 -7.80 12.57 11.55
N ARG A 10 -8.25 13.80 11.47
CA ARG A 10 -7.52 14.91 10.82
C ARG A 10 -6.09 15.06 11.36
N THR A 11 -5.88 14.87 12.65
CA THR A 11 -4.54 14.93 13.26
C THR A 11 -3.63 13.85 12.69
N ARG A 12 -4.16 12.65 12.47
CA ARG A 12 -3.42 11.55 11.86
C ARG A 12 -3.18 11.80 10.37
N ALA A 13 -4.16 12.32 9.64
CA ALA A 13 -3.98 12.70 8.23
C ALA A 13 -2.88 13.78 8.10
N ASP A 14 -2.84 14.77 8.97
CA ASP A 14 -1.79 15.79 8.98
C ASP A 14 -0.41 15.19 9.29
N ALA A 15 -0.31 14.28 10.26
CA ALA A 15 0.94 13.57 10.55
C ALA A 15 1.43 12.73 9.36
N TYR A 16 0.55 11.96 8.74
CA TYR A 16 0.87 11.16 7.54
C TYR A 16 1.25 12.02 6.33
N ALA A 17 0.68 13.22 6.21
CA ALA A 17 1.02 14.15 5.14
C ALA A 17 2.48 14.62 5.19
N THR A 18 3.12 14.57 6.37
CA THR A 18 4.55 14.90 6.53
C THR A 18 5.51 13.77 6.21
N LEU A 19 5.01 12.55 5.99
CA LEU A 19 5.85 11.41 5.64
C LEU A 19 6.49 11.60 4.26
N GLU A 20 7.79 11.44 4.22
CA GLU A 20 8.61 11.48 3.01
C GLU A 20 9.07 10.08 2.61
N PHE A 21 9.71 9.97 1.44
CA PHE A 21 10.32 8.73 0.95
C PHE A 21 11.74 8.57 1.51
N LYS A 22 11.89 8.51 2.84
CA LYS A 22 13.20 8.35 3.49
C LYS A 22 13.18 7.20 4.50
N ASN A 23 14.36 6.81 4.95
CA ASN A 23 14.57 5.68 5.86
C ASN A 23 13.88 4.40 5.31
N THR A 24 13.21 3.63 6.15
CA THR A 24 12.54 2.38 5.74
C THR A 24 11.55 2.60 4.59
N TYR A 25 10.84 3.74 4.53
CA TYR A 25 9.93 4.07 3.43
C TYR A 25 10.63 4.24 2.07
N HIS A 26 11.92 4.60 2.04
CA HIS A 26 12.70 4.67 0.80
C HIS A 26 12.68 3.34 0.05
N LEU A 27 12.77 2.23 0.76
CA LEU A 27 12.79 0.90 0.16
C LEU A 27 11.46 0.53 -0.52
N ALA A 28 10.34 1.08 -0.06
CA ALA A 28 9.04 0.86 -0.69
C ALA A 28 8.92 1.53 -2.07
N TYR A 29 9.68 2.59 -2.33
CA TYR A 29 9.53 3.42 -3.54
C TYR A 29 10.75 3.44 -4.45
N ARG A 30 11.95 3.17 -3.93
CA ARG A 30 13.23 3.26 -4.67
C ARG A 30 13.22 2.48 -5.98
N ASP A 31 12.74 1.26 -5.95
CA ASP A 31 12.81 0.35 -7.10
C ASP A 31 11.54 0.39 -7.97
N ILE A 32 10.48 1.07 -7.51
CA ILE A 32 9.19 1.14 -8.23
C ILE A 32 9.32 1.68 -9.66
N PRO A 33 10.11 2.74 -9.95
CA PRO A 33 10.25 3.20 -11.33
C PRO A 33 10.76 2.12 -12.27
N ALA A 34 11.75 1.33 -11.84
CA ALA A 34 12.30 0.23 -12.65
C ALA A 34 11.29 -0.93 -12.77
N ILE A 35 10.59 -1.28 -11.69
CA ILE A 35 9.55 -2.31 -11.69
C ILE A 35 8.41 -1.93 -12.65
N LEU A 36 7.92 -0.68 -12.58
CA LEU A 36 6.86 -0.23 -13.49
C LEU A 36 7.34 -0.19 -14.94
N ALA A 37 8.57 0.25 -15.22
CA ALA A 37 9.12 0.25 -16.57
C ALA A 37 9.28 -1.18 -17.14
N GLU A 38 9.53 -2.18 -16.30
CA GLU A 38 9.63 -3.59 -16.71
C GLU A 38 8.26 -4.23 -17.00
N HIS A 39 7.23 -3.87 -16.23
CA HIS A 39 5.98 -4.63 -16.23
C HIS A 39 4.76 -3.91 -16.79
N VAL A 40 4.76 -2.58 -16.83
CA VAL A 40 3.59 -1.77 -17.19
C VAL A 40 3.81 -1.08 -18.52
N SER A 41 2.90 -1.31 -19.46
CA SER A 41 2.85 -0.61 -20.75
C SER A 41 1.67 0.36 -20.73
N GLY A 42 1.91 1.64 -21.04
CA GLY A 42 0.88 2.68 -21.00
C GLY A 42 1.02 3.61 -19.81
N GLY A 43 0.05 4.50 -19.60
CA GLY A 43 0.18 5.59 -18.64
C GLY A 43 -1.05 5.89 -17.79
N ARG A 44 -2.16 5.13 -17.93
CA ARG A 44 -3.38 5.35 -17.12
C ARG A 44 -3.35 4.50 -15.86
N SER A 45 -3.48 5.13 -14.71
CA SER A 45 -3.35 4.40 -13.44
C SER A 45 -4.39 4.80 -12.39
N VAL A 46 -4.62 3.88 -11.48
CA VAL A 46 -5.36 4.09 -10.22
C VAL A 46 -4.41 3.90 -9.06
N ASP A 47 -4.43 4.83 -8.11
CA ASP A 47 -3.80 4.68 -6.81
C ASP A 47 -4.88 4.32 -5.78
N PHE A 48 -4.97 3.04 -5.42
CA PHE A 48 -6.02 2.51 -4.54
C PHE A 48 -5.62 2.59 -3.08
N GLY A 49 -6.38 3.34 -2.29
CA GLY A 49 -6.04 3.70 -0.91
C GLY A 49 -4.96 4.78 -0.90
N CYS A 50 -5.15 5.82 -1.70
CA CYS A 50 -4.15 6.86 -1.95
C CYS A 50 -3.80 7.71 -0.71
N GLY A 51 -4.62 7.65 0.34
CA GLY A 51 -4.46 8.46 1.54
C GLY A 51 -4.33 9.95 1.22
N THR A 52 -3.30 10.60 1.73
CA THR A 52 -3.00 12.02 1.45
C THR A 52 -2.35 12.26 0.08
N GLY A 53 -2.38 11.28 -0.83
CA GLY A 53 -1.94 11.40 -2.22
C GLY A 53 -0.43 11.29 -2.44
N ARG A 54 0.35 10.75 -1.50
CA ARG A 54 1.80 10.62 -1.65
C ARG A 54 2.19 9.73 -2.82
N SER A 55 1.61 8.55 -2.92
CA SER A 55 1.80 7.60 -4.02
C SER A 55 1.21 8.12 -5.34
N THR A 56 0.09 8.82 -5.29
CA THR A 56 -0.52 9.47 -6.47
C THR A 56 0.44 10.49 -7.08
N ARG A 57 0.98 11.42 -6.26
CA ARG A 57 1.96 12.41 -6.74
C ARG A 57 3.24 11.76 -7.26
N PHE A 58 3.68 10.68 -6.62
CA PHE A 58 4.84 9.91 -7.08
C PHE A 58 4.61 9.30 -8.47
N LEU A 59 3.47 8.64 -8.72
CA LEU A 59 3.14 8.11 -10.04
C LEU A 59 3.03 9.22 -11.10
N ARG A 60 2.46 10.38 -10.75
CA ARG A 60 2.40 11.53 -11.66
C ARG A 60 3.78 12.05 -12.06
N GLN A 61 4.75 12.04 -11.12
CA GLN A 61 6.14 12.39 -11.41
C GLN A 61 6.81 11.39 -12.37
N LEU A 62 6.35 10.13 -12.38
CA LEU A 62 6.77 9.10 -13.34
C LEU A 62 6.05 9.20 -14.70
N GLY A 63 5.13 10.15 -14.86
CA GLY A 63 4.44 10.42 -16.13
C GLY A 63 3.08 9.71 -16.27
N PHE A 64 2.55 9.08 -15.23
CA PHE A 64 1.22 8.47 -15.26
C PHE A 64 0.09 9.50 -15.14
N GLU A 65 -1.01 9.26 -15.85
CA GLU A 65 -2.31 9.86 -15.57
C GLU A 65 -2.96 9.08 -14.43
N VAL A 66 -3.08 9.70 -13.24
CA VAL A 66 -3.44 8.99 -12.01
C VAL A 66 -4.76 9.46 -11.46
N THR A 67 -5.66 8.52 -11.16
CA THR A 67 -6.82 8.74 -10.28
C THR A 67 -6.53 8.13 -8.91
N GLY A 68 -6.40 8.96 -7.88
CA GLY A 68 -6.28 8.51 -6.49
C GLY A 68 -7.66 8.25 -5.88
N VAL A 69 -7.84 7.11 -5.24
CA VAL A 69 -9.10 6.77 -4.56
C VAL A 69 -8.86 6.35 -3.12
N ASP A 70 -9.71 6.80 -2.20
CA ASP A 70 -9.67 6.41 -0.78
C ASP A 70 -11.08 6.40 -0.19
N ILE A 71 -11.27 5.67 0.91
CA ILE A 71 -12.52 5.61 1.68
C ILE A 71 -12.59 6.67 2.78
N ALA A 72 -11.46 7.29 3.14
CA ALA A 72 -11.33 8.26 4.22
C ALA A 72 -11.48 9.70 3.67
N GLU A 73 -12.54 10.39 4.07
CA GLU A 73 -12.82 11.75 3.61
C GLU A 73 -11.72 12.74 4.00
N ASP A 74 -11.22 12.67 5.25
CA ASP A 74 -10.13 13.52 5.74
C ASP A 74 -8.85 13.35 4.92
N MET A 75 -8.54 12.12 4.50
CA MET A 75 -7.40 11.82 3.64
C MET A 75 -7.56 12.46 2.26
N ILE A 76 -8.74 12.31 1.63
CA ILE A 76 -9.04 12.91 0.32
C ILE A 76 -9.03 14.44 0.39
N CYS A 77 -9.60 15.02 1.44
CA CYS A 77 -9.52 16.47 1.65
C CYS A 77 -8.07 16.95 1.72
N LYS A 78 -7.24 16.23 2.50
CA LYS A 78 -5.82 16.55 2.62
C LYS A 78 -5.03 16.35 1.32
N ALA A 79 -5.33 15.29 0.55
CA ALA A 79 -4.72 15.07 -0.75
C ALA A 79 -4.99 16.23 -1.71
N ARG A 80 -6.24 16.72 -1.76
CA ARG A 80 -6.64 17.88 -2.58
C ARG A 80 -6.02 19.18 -2.12
N GLU A 81 -5.82 19.38 -0.80
CA GLU A 81 -5.09 20.53 -0.28
C GLU A 81 -3.62 20.54 -0.76
N LEU A 82 -2.97 19.37 -0.73
CA LEU A 82 -1.56 19.21 -1.11
C LEU A 82 -1.30 19.20 -2.62
N ASP A 83 -2.29 18.78 -3.39
CA ASP A 83 -2.23 18.70 -4.86
C ASP A 83 -3.58 19.06 -5.46
N PRO A 84 -3.90 20.38 -5.58
CA PRO A 84 -5.19 20.84 -6.10
C PRO A 84 -5.45 20.47 -7.57
N SER A 85 -4.40 20.09 -8.31
CA SER A 85 -4.50 19.66 -9.71
C SER A 85 -4.69 18.16 -9.88
N GLY A 86 -4.61 17.38 -8.79
CA GLY A 86 -4.75 15.92 -8.81
C GLY A 86 -6.21 15.48 -8.90
N ASP A 87 -6.42 14.29 -9.47
CA ASP A 87 -7.73 13.64 -9.48
C ASP A 87 -7.84 12.72 -8.27
N TYR A 88 -8.51 13.21 -7.21
CA TYR A 88 -8.73 12.47 -5.97
C TYR A 88 -10.21 12.24 -5.73
N ARG A 89 -10.62 10.99 -5.52
CA ARG A 89 -12.03 10.63 -5.39
C ARG A 89 -12.28 9.83 -4.12
N LEU A 90 -13.31 10.26 -3.37
CA LEU A 90 -13.83 9.47 -2.25
C LEU A 90 -14.63 8.30 -2.82
N ILE A 91 -14.34 7.10 -2.33
CA ILE A 91 -15.08 5.89 -2.67
C ILE A 91 -15.82 5.35 -1.45
N PRO A 92 -16.97 4.67 -1.62
CA PRO A 92 -17.71 4.14 -0.49
C PRO A 92 -16.91 3.07 0.27
N ASN A 93 -16.99 3.07 1.59
CA ASN A 93 -16.53 1.97 2.44
C ASN A 93 -17.57 0.84 2.40
N ALA A 94 -17.92 0.36 1.22
CA ALA A 94 -18.91 -0.69 1.03
C ALA A 94 -18.25 -1.91 0.41
N PRO A 95 -18.58 -3.11 0.88
CA PRO A 95 -18.09 -4.32 0.27
C PRO A 95 -18.71 -4.51 -1.11
N GLY A 96 -17.88 -4.58 -2.13
CA GLY A 96 -18.28 -4.99 -3.49
C GLY A 96 -18.29 -3.86 -4.52
N ASP A 97 -19.00 -4.06 -5.55
CA ASP A 97 -18.98 -3.57 -6.91
C ASP A 97 -19.11 -2.05 -7.17
N ASN A 98 -19.10 -1.20 -6.15
CA ASN A 98 -19.43 0.21 -6.34
C ASN A 98 -18.20 1.13 -6.40
N LEU A 99 -17.20 0.75 -7.18
CA LEU A 99 -16.14 1.64 -7.65
C LEU A 99 -16.59 2.33 -8.96
N SER A 100 -17.88 2.74 -9.03
CA SER A 100 -18.46 3.43 -10.20
C SER A 100 -17.73 4.72 -10.59
N ALA A 101 -16.86 5.21 -9.71
CA ALA A 101 -15.95 6.30 -10.00
C ALA A 101 -14.82 5.93 -10.98
N LEU A 102 -14.60 4.64 -11.25
CA LEU A 102 -13.55 4.12 -12.11
C LEU A 102 -14.15 3.40 -13.33
N GLN A 103 -13.46 3.49 -14.46
CA GLN A 103 -13.88 2.85 -15.71
C GLN A 103 -13.24 1.46 -15.83
N ALA A 104 -14.07 0.43 -15.96
CA ALA A 104 -13.59 -0.95 -16.11
C ALA A 104 -12.78 -1.13 -17.41
N GLY A 105 -11.75 -2.00 -17.35
CA GLY A 105 -10.97 -2.41 -18.51
C GLY A 105 -10.09 -1.33 -19.14
N THR A 106 -9.76 -0.25 -18.42
CA THR A 106 -9.09 0.89 -19.05
C THR A 106 -7.75 1.27 -18.45
N TYR A 107 -7.38 0.71 -17.31
CA TYR A 107 -6.16 1.11 -16.61
C TYR A 107 -5.00 0.15 -16.91
N ASP A 108 -3.84 0.73 -17.14
CA ASP A 108 -2.58 0.03 -17.34
C ASP A 108 -1.98 -0.42 -16.01
N LEU A 109 -2.27 0.34 -14.94
CA LEU A 109 -1.77 0.11 -13.60
C LEU A 109 -2.86 0.37 -12.55
N VAL A 110 -2.99 -0.55 -11.60
CA VAL A 110 -3.55 -0.26 -10.28
C VAL A 110 -2.43 -0.40 -9.26
N LEU A 111 -2.10 0.67 -8.54
CA LEU A 111 -1.13 0.65 -7.46
C LEU A 111 -1.87 0.66 -6.13
N ALA A 112 -1.45 -0.16 -5.18
CA ALA A 112 -1.92 -0.14 -3.79
C ALA A 112 -0.72 -0.19 -2.84
N VAL A 113 -0.51 0.88 -2.06
CA VAL A 113 0.64 1.02 -1.16
C VAL A 113 0.16 0.99 0.28
N PHE A 114 0.52 -0.07 1.01
CA PHE A 114 0.16 -0.33 2.41
C PHE A 114 -1.36 -0.44 2.69
N THR A 115 -2.20 -0.28 1.68
CA THR A 115 -3.65 -0.33 1.81
C THR A 115 -4.12 -1.70 2.28
N PHE A 116 -3.49 -2.77 1.78
CA PHE A 116 -3.86 -4.14 2.13
C PHE A 116 -3.42 -4.56 3.52
N ASP A 117 -2.53 -3.83 4.17
CA ASP A 117 -2.15 -4.06 5.57
C ASP A 117 -3.30 -3.73 6.54
N ASN A 118 -4.24 -2.88 6.10
CA ASN A 118 -5.40 -2.45 6.88
C ASN A 118 -6.69 -3.22 6.56
N ILE A 119 -6.70 -4.08 5.53
CA ILE A 119 -7.88 -4.83 5.12
C ILE A 119 -7.92 -6.17 5.85
N ALA A 120 -8.86 -6.33 6.79
CA ALA A 120 -9.06 -7.57 7.50
C ALA A 120 -9.89 -8.58 6.71
N GLY A 121 -9.58 -9.86 6.92
CA GLY A 121 -10.35 -11.00 6.41
C GLY A 121 -9.96 -11.41 4.99
N HIS A 122 -9.76 -12.71 4.84
CA HIS A 122 -9.39 -13.35 3.57
C HIS A 122 -10.39 -13.04 2.46
N GLU A 123 -11.66 -13.29 2.70
CA GLU A 123 -12.73 -13.06 1.71
C GLU A 123 -12.83 -11.60 1.26
N ASN A 124 -12.56 -10.64 2.18
CA ASN A 124 -12.54 -9.23 1.84
C ASN A 124 -11.40 -8.88 0.89
N LYS A 125 -10.19 -9.41 1.16
CA LYS A 125 -9.03 -9.22 0.27
C LYS A 125 -9.30 -9.81 -1.11
N VAL A 126 -9.80 -11.06 -1.18
CA VAL A 126 -10.16 -11.72 -2.44
C VAL A 126 -11.17 -10.89 -3.24
N ARG A 127 -12.23 -10.44 -2.59
CA ARG A 127 -13.27 -9.64 -3.24
C ARG A 127 -12.75 -8.31 -3.79
N ILE A 128 -11.94 -7.59 -2.98
CA ILE A 128 -11.38 -6.31 -3.38
C ILE A 128 -10.39 -6.51 -4.54
N LEU A 129 -9.48 -7.46 -4.44
CA LEU A 129 -8.49 -7.74 -5.49
C LEU A 129 -9.16 -8.18 -6.81
N ARG A 130 -10.18 -9.05 -6.74
CA ARG A 130 -10.99 -9.40 -7.90
C ARG A 130 -11.69 -8.18 -8.51
N GLY A 131 -12.19 -7.28 -7.66
CA GLY A 131 -12.77 -6.01 -8.09
C GLY A 131 -11.77 -5.12 -8.81
N LEU A 132 -10.56 -4.98 -8.25
CA LEU A 132 -9.48 -4.18 -8.83
C LEU A 132 -9.01 -4.76 -10.18
N GLY A 133 -8.94 -6.08 -10.31
CA GLY A 133 -8.62 -6.73 -11.59
C GLY A 133 -9.55 -6.34 -12.73
N ARG A 134 -10.83 -6.06 -12.46
CA ARG A 134 -11.80 -5.63 -13.49
C ARG A 134 -11.51 -4.25 -14.08
N PHE A 135 -10.72 -3.43 -13.42
CA PHE A 135 -10.35 -2.10 -13.93
C PHE A 135 -9.15 -2.16 -14.87
N LEU A 136 -8.33 -3.22 -14.76
CA LEU A 136 -7.17 -3.42 -15.62
C LEU A 136 -7.61 -3.67 -17.07
N ASN A 137 -6.89 -3.10 -18.01
CA ASN A 137 -6.95 -3.55 -19.40
C ASN A 137 -6.30 -4.95 -19.53
N PRO A 138 -6.39 -5.62 -20.67
CA PRO A 138 -5.89 -7.00 -20.81
C PRO A 138 -4.41 -7.19 -20.50
N GLU A 139 -3.57 -6.16 -20.62
CA GLU A 139 -2.13 -6.19 -20.32
C GLU A 139 -1.80 -5.48 -19.00
N GLY A 140 -2.80 -4.89 -18.35
CA GLY A 140 -2.65 -4.11 -17.13
C GLY A 140 -2.11 -4.91 -15.96
N LYS A 141 -1.48 -4.22 -15.04
CA LYS A 141 -0.89 -4.81 -13.84
C LYS A 141 -1.46 -4.18 -12.57
N LEU A 142 -1.65 -5.03 -11.57
CA LEU A 142 -1.87 -4.59 -10.21
C LEU A 142 -0.55 -4.74 -9.44
N VAL A 143 -0.07 -3.65 -8.86
CA VAL A 143 1.15 -3.63 -8.05
C VAL A 143 0.77 -3.34 -6.61
N LEU A 144 1.07 -4.29 -5.71
CA LEU A 144 0.84 -4.13 -4.28
C LEU A 144 2.18 -3.97 -3.57
N ILE A 145 2.26 -2.96 -2.71
CA ILE A 145 3.36 -2.81 -1.75
C ILE A 145 2.75 -3.05 -0.38
N VAL A 146 3.23 -4.08 0.31
CA VAL A 146 2.68 -4.53 1.59
C VAL A 146 3.77 -4.77 2.61
N SER A 147 3.41 -4.71 3.87
CA SER A 147 4.25 -5.09 5.00
C SER A 147 4.51 -6.59 5.01
N ARG A 148 5.78 -6.97 5.16
CA ARG A 148 6.14 -8.36 5.47
C ARG A 148 5.97 -8.62 6.97
N PRO A 149 5.71 -9.87 7.39
CA PRO A 149 5.59 -10.21 8.82
C PRO A 149 6.77 -9.72 9.67
N GLU A 150 7.97 -9.70 9.11
CA GLU A 150 9.19 -9.29 9.79
C GLU A 150 9.17 -7.82 10.23
N ILE A 151 8.38 -6.95 9.57
CA ILE A 151 8.30 -5.54 9.97
C ILE A 151 7.75 -5.38 11.39
N TYR A 152 6.89 -6.30 11.82
CA TYR A 152 6.25 -6.27 13.14
C TYR A 152 7.07 -6.92 14.25
N THR A 153 8.22 -7.53 13.91
CA THR A 153 9.02 -8.31 14.85
C THR A 153 10.46 -7.82 14.99
N HIS A 154 10.86 -6.82 14.19
CA HIS A 154 12.19 -6.22 14.19
C HIS A 154 12.09 -4.70 14.35
N GLU A 155 13.24 -4.07 14.66
CA GLU A 155 13.36 -2.61 14.69
C GLU A 155 13.87 -2.09 13.34
N TRP A 156 13.41 -0.89 12.96
CA TRP A 156 13.66 -0.28 11.65
C TRP A 156 14.02 1.20 11.77
N GLY A 157 14.58 1.78 10.73
CA GLY A 157 14.87 3.20 10.69
C GLY A 157 13.62 4.08 10.88
N SER A 158 12.46 3.63 10.39
CA SER A 158 11.18 4.35 10.46
C SER A 158 10.19 3.80 11.47
N PHE A 159 10.47 2.65 12.11
CA PHE A 159 9.48 1.96 12.94
C PHE A 159 10.08 1.35 14.19
N SER A 160 9.27 1.28 15.26
CA SER A 160 9.58 0.56 16.47
C SER A 160 8.49 -0.43 16.84
N THR A 161 8.92 -1.65 17.20
CA THR A 161 8.07 -2.75 17.63
C THR A 161 8.28 -3.15 19.10
N LYS A 162 9.17 -2.44 19.80
CA LYS A 162 9.61 -2.76 21.18
C LYS A 162 8.49 -2.91 22.19
N ASP A 163 7.42 -2.13 22.00
CA ASP A 163 6.29 -2.09 22.91
C ASP A 163 5.26 -3.19 22.63
N PHE A 164 5.49 -4.04 21.60
CA PHE A 164 4.53 -5.03 21.12
C PHE A 164 5.16 -6.43 20.98
N PRO A 165 5.69 -7.02 22.06
CA PRO A 165 6.32 -8.34 22.01
C PRO A 165 5.36 -9.46 21.57
N GLU A 166 4.03 -9.24 21.73
CA GLU A 166 2.99 -10.16 21.27
C GLU A 166 2.98 -10.38 19.77
N ASN A 167 3.49 -9.43 18.96
CA ASN A 167 3.60 -9.57 17.52
C ASN A 167 4.40 -10.80 17.09
N GLN A 168 5.34 -11.26 17.94
CA GLN A 168 6.16 -12.45 17.67
C GLN A 168 5.34 -13.74 17.51
N ALA A 169 4.16 -13.81 18.11
CA ALA A 169 3.28 -14.97 18.07
C ALA A 169 2.15 -14.82 17.03
N ALA A 170 2.06 -13.67 16.36
CA ALA A 170 0.99 -13.36 15.43
C ALA A 170 1.06 -14.23 14.16
N LYS A 171 -0.12 -14.56 13.62
CA LYS A 171 -0.33 -15.34 12.39
C LYS A 171 -1.09 -14.53 11.38
N SER A 172 -1.16 -15.00 10.13
CA SER A 172 -2.00 -14.38 9.09
C SER A 172 -3.43 -14.15 9.57
N GLY A 173 -3.89 -12.92 9.46
CA GLY A 173 -5.19 -12.46 9.91
C GLY A 173 -5.21 -11.83 11.30
N ASP A 174 -4.15 -11.97 12.09
CA ASP A 174 -4.04 -11.36 13.41
C ASP A 174 -3.72 -9.87 13.31
N LYS A 175 -4.21 -9.10 14.29
CA LYS A 175 -3.85 -7.71 14.48
C LYS A 175 -2.46 -7.60 15.06
N VAL A 176 -1.65 -6.71 14.47
CA VAL A 176 -0.31 -6.37 14.93
C VAL A 176 -0.18 -4.86 15.08
N ARG A 177 0.78 -4.41 15.86
CA ARG A 177 0.97 -2.98 16.15
C ARG A 177 2.41 -2.56 15.93
N ILE A 178 2.58 -1.34 15.47
CA ILE A 178 3.87 -0.74 15.22
C ILE A 178 3.79 0.78 15.47
N ILE A 179 4.88 1.40 15.89
CA ILE A 179 4.98 2.86 16.04
C ILE A 179 5.80 3.41 14.88
N VAL A 180 5.23 4.36 14.14
CA VAL A 180 5.97 5.13 13.13
C VAL A 180 6.84 6.17 13.85
N THR A 181 8.15 6.17 13.56
CA THR A 181 9.12 7.06 14.22
C THR A 181 9.48 8.30 13.41
N ASP A 182 9.04 8.38 12.17
CA ASP A 182 9.38 9.48 11.25
C ASP A 182 8.47 10.72 11.37
N HIS A 183 7.42 10.67 12.19
CA HIS A 183 6.54 11.82 12.47
C HIS A 183 6.24 11.98 13.97
N ALA A 184 5.56 13.07 14.33
CA ALA A 184 5.31 13.42 15.74
C ALA A 184 4.22 12.55 16.41
N ASP A 185 3.27 12.02 15.65
CA ASP A 185 2.22 11.15 16.17
C ASP A 185 2.80 9.77 16.50
N ARG A 186 2.93 9.47 17.79
CA ARG A 186 3.49 8.21 18.29
C ARG A 186 2.41 7.19 18.67
N ARG A 187 1.16 7.46 18.34
CA ARG A 187 0.09 6.47 18.54
C ARG A 187 0.38 5.24 17.67
N PRO A 188 0.19 4.04 18.21
CA PRO A 188 0.38 2.81 17.43
C PRO A 188 -0.47 2.80 16.17
N VAL A 189 0.11 2.31 15.09
CA VAL A 189 -0.62 1.87 13.91
C VAL A 189 -1.01 0.42 14.14
N GLU A 190 -2.25 0.08 13.87
CA GLU A 190 -2.76 -1.28 13.92
C GLU A 190 -2.95 -1.79 12.49
N ASP A 191 -2.22 -2.83 12.16
CA ASP A 191 -2.27 -3.51 10.87
C ASP A 191 -2.75 -4.95 11.04
N ILE A 192 -3.05 -5.62 9.94
CA ILE A 192 -3.38 -7.04 9.88
C ILE A 192 -2.21 -7.77 9.25
N LEU A 193 -1.50 -8.58 10.03
CA LEU A 193 -0.41 -9.40 9.54
C LEU A 193 -0.91 -10.34 8.44
N TRP A 194 -0.17 -10.43 7.34
CA TRP A 194 -0.47 -11.34 6.25
C TRP A 194 0.82 -11.95 5.69
N THR A 195 0.91 -13.28 5.62
CA THR A 195 2.09 -13.96 5.09
C THR A 195 2.10 -14.00 3.57
N ASP A 196 3.25 -14.32 2.97
CA ASP A 196 3.40 -14.49 1.52
C ASP A 196 2.49 -15.62 0.99
N GLU A 197 2.42 -16.73 1.72
CA GLU A 197 1.54 -17.85 1.37
C GLU A 197 0.09 -17.42 1.34
N ALA A 198 -0.36 -16.69 2.35
CA ALA A 198 -1.74 -16.20 2.42
C ALA A 198 -2.05 -15.18 1.31
N TYR A 199 -1.09 -14.34 0.89
CA TYR A 199 -1.27 -13.48 -0.28
C TYR A 199 -1.38 -14.28 -1.58
N ARG A 200 -0.60 -15.36 -1.77
CA ARG A 200 -0.68 -16.22 -2.96
C ARG A 200 -2.05 -16.89 -3.08
N GLU A 201 -2.59 -17.41 -1.97
CA GLU A 201 -3.94 -17.97 -1.92
C GLU A 201 -5.00 -16.92 -2.31
N VAL A 202 -4.89 -15.71 -1.75
CA VAL A 202 -5.79 -14.60 -2.08
C VAL A 202 -5.71 -14.21 -3.56
N PHE A 203 -4.52 -14.18 -4.17
CA PHE A 203 -4.37 -13.88 -5.60
C PHE A 203 -5.04 -14.97 -6.46
N GLU A 204 -4.79 -16.24 -6.18
CA GLU A 204 -5.38 -17.35 -6.90
C GLU A 204 -6.92 -17.31 -6.85
N GLU A 205 -7.48 -17.15 -5.64
CA GLU A 205 -8.94 -17.06 -5.47
C GLU A 205 -9.52 -15.79 -6.12
N ALA A 206 -8.75 -14.69 -6.19
CA ALA A 206 -9.16 -13.48 -6.88
C ALA A 206 -9.07 -13.58 -8.40
N GLN A 207 -8.62 -14.70 -8.96
CA GLN A 207 -8.34 -14.90 -10.38
C GLN A 207 -7.24 -13.95 -10.89
N LEU A 208 -6.21 -13.77 -10.07
CA LEU A 208 -5.01 -13.02 -10.40
C LEU A 208 -3.81 -13.96 -10.40
N ARG A 209 -2.90 -13.74 -11.34
CA ARG A 209 -1.65 -14.49 -11.45
C ARG A 209 -0.48 -13.64 -10.97
N LEU A 210 0.34 -14.19 -10.08
CA LEU A 210 1.58 -13.55 -9.66
C LEU A 210 2.59 -13.59 -10.81
N VAL A 211 3.01 -12.41 -11.28
CA VAL A 211 4.05 -12.23 -12.30
C VAL A 211 5.42 -12.21 -11.63
N ARG A 212 5.59 -11.36 -10.62
CA ARG A 212 6.86 -11.19 -9.92
C ARG A 212 6.64 -10.71 -8.48
N LYS A 213 7.58 -11.09 -7.61
CA LYS A 213 7.71 -10.56 -6.24
C LYS A 213 9.09 -9.94 -6.07
N TYR A 214 9.13 -8.78 -5.42
CA TYR A 214 10.38 -8.10 -5.04
C TYR A 214 10.39 -7.86 -3.54
N GLU A 215 11.57 -7.95 -2.93
CA GLU A 215 11.81 -7.75 -1.50
C GLU A 215 13.04 -6.84 -1.35
N PRO A 216 12.85 -5.51 -1.43
CA PRO A 216 13.96 -4.56 -1.46
C PRO A 216 14.68 -4.49 -0.11
N LEU A 217 15.99 -4.65 -0.14
CA LEU A 217 16.90 -4.45 0.99
C LEU A 217 17.54 -3.06 0.91
N GLY A 218 17.95 -2.52 2.05
CA GLY A 218 18.81 -1.34 2.11
C GLY A 218 20.18 -1.62 1.52
N ARG A 219 20.91 -0.56 1.15
CA ARG A 219 22.28 -0.61 0.64
C ARG A 219 23.17 0.25 1.52
N GLU A 220 24.41 -0.19 1.76
CA GLU A 220 25.35 0.51 2.64
C GLU A 220 25.69 1.92 2.16
N GLU A 221 25.68 2.15 0.83
CA GLU A 221 25.95 3.45 0.21
C GLU A 221 24.81 4.46 0.31
N GLU A 222 23.60 4.03 0.73
CA GLU A 222 22.44 4.92 0.87
C GLU A 222 22.57 5.81 2.12
N PRO A 223 22.11 7.06 2.10
CA PRO A 223 22.37 8.05 3.16
C PRO A 223 21.45 7.85 4.38
N TYR A 224 21.14 6.62 4.75
CA TYR A 224 20.25 6.28 5.85
C TYR A 224 20.95 5.48 6.95
N ARG A 225 20.48 5.63 8.16
CA ARG A 225 20.92 4.79 9.29
C ARG A 225 20.05 3.55 9.36
N TRP A 226 20.40 2.56 8.55
CA TRP A 226 19.74 1.27 8.55
C TRP A 226 19.86 0.56 9.91
N VAL A 227 18.80 -0.14 10.31
CA VAL A 227 18.75 -0.98 11.52
C VAL A 227 18.71 -2.44 11.12
N SER A 228 17.58 -2.91 10.56
CA SER A 228 17.43 -4.29 10.06
C SER A 228 17.45 -4.37 8.52
N GLU A 229 17.27 -3.25 7.85
CA GLU A 229 16.99 -3.15 6.42
C GLU A 229 18.10 -3.69 5.50
N LEU A 230 19.34 -3.74 5.96
CA LEU A 230 20.46 -4.35 5.18
C LEU A 230 20.35 -5.86 5.07
N ARG A 231 19.58 -6.52 5.95
CA ARG A 231 19.52 -7.98 6.06
C ARG A 231 18.13 -8.54 5.87
N ILE A 232 17.12 -7.76 6.19
CA ILE A 232 15.71 -8.16 6.18
C ILE A 232 14.94 -7.13 5.40
N ALA A 233 14.15 -7.57 4.40
CA ALA A 233 13.29 -6.67 3.67
C ALA A 233 12.03 -6.37 4.50
N PRO A 234 11.68 -5.09 4.72
CA PRO A 234 10.45 -4.73 5.43
C PRO A 234 9.20 -4.90 4.58
N TRP A 235 9.36 -4.80 3.27
CA TRP A 235 8.27 -4.75 2.30
C TRP A 235 8.34 -5.89 1.29
N ALA A 236 7.19 -6.31 0.80
CA ALA A 236 7.05 -7.08 -0.42
C ALA A 236 6.33 -6.24 -1.48
N VAL A 237 6.84 -6.28 -2.71
CA VAL A 237 6.18 -5.71 -3.88
C VAL A 237 5.71 -6.86 -4.75
N TYR A 238 4.41 -7.03 -4.88
CA TYR A 238 3.81 -8.02 -5.76
C TYR A 238 3.36 -7.35 -7.06
N VAL A 239 3.77 -7.90 -8.18
CA VAL A 239 3.23 -7.58 -9.52
C VAL A 239 2.33 -8.73 -9.91
N VAL A 240 1.05 -8.45 -10.07
CA VAL A 240 0.04 -9.45 -10.46
C VAL A 240 -0.75 -8.95 -11.68
N GLU A 241 -1.34 -9.87 -12.41
CA GLU A 241 -2.20 -9.59 -13.56
C GLU A 241 -3.44 -10.48 -13.54
N CYS A 242 -4.43 -10.22 -14.36
CA CYS A 242 -5.57 -11.13 -14.54
C CYS A 242 -5.08 -12.48 -15.09
N ALA A 243 -5.63 -13.58 -14.52
CA ALA A 243 -5.29 -14.94 -14.91
C ALA A 243 -5.94 -15.33 -16.26
#